data_92ac939d3a387c31313f475eec87e9b7
#
_entry.id   92ac939d3a387c31313f475eec87e9b7
#
_cell.length_a   1.000
_cell.length_b   1.000
_cell.length_c   1.000
_cell.angle_alpha   90.00
_cell.angle_beta   90.00
_cell.angle_gamma   90.00
#
_symmetry.space_group_name_H-M   'P 1'
#
loop_
_entity.id
_entity.type
_entity.pdbx_description
1 polymer ?
#
loop_
_entity_poly.entity_id
_entity_poly.type
_entity_poly.pdbx_seq_one_letter_code
_entity_poly.pdbx_strand_id
1 'polypeptide(L)'
;MKKLFNKPYVWILLGLLVLAVAIPLTTSQSGRTMVDTNVGMALLKDDKAAQARVVDGDQRVDLTLREPYKQDDRDLGKEVYFYFASARATDVVTAVDDSALDGYTDEPVRSNWFLSLLGFMVPFLLIALLFWFLMSRMQGGGGKVMQFGKSRAKLINKD
;
A
#
# COMPACT_ATOMS: atom_id res chain seq x y z
N MET A 1 12.79 -29.94 -1.79
CA MET A 1 11.87 -28.78 -1.94
C MET A 1 10.38 -29.13 -1.74
N LYS A 2 9.89 -30.34 -2.06
CA LYS A 2 8.46 -30.73 -1.92
C LYS A 2 7.90 -30.75 -0.48
N LYS A 3 8.72 -30.86 0.58
CA LYS A 3 8.28 -30.93 1.98
C LYS A 3 7.94 -29.58 2.63
N LEU A 4 8.34 -28.46 2.02
CA LEU A 4 8.02 -27.11 2.54
C LEU A 4 6.59 -26.67 2.18
N PHE A 5 6.12 -27.03 1.00
CA PHE A 5 4.78 -26.67 0.50
C PHE A 5 3.63 -27.41 1.19
N ASN A 6 3.92 -28.48 1.94
CA ASN A 6 2.91 -29.26 2.65
C ASN A 6 2.59 -28.74 4.07
N LYS A 7 3.13 -27.60 4.45
CA LYS A 7 2.93 -27.02 5.78
C LYS A 7 1.94 -25.86 5.72
N PRO A 8 0.88 -25.85 6.53
CA PRO A 8 -0.20 -24.88 6.46
C PRO A 8 0.26 -23.42 6.60
N TYR A 9 1.33 -23.16 7.35
CA TYR A 9 1.86 -21.82 7.53
C TYR A 9 2.48 -21.24 6.25
N VAL A 10 2.96 -22.06 5.32
CA VAL A 10 3.50 -21.60 4.02
C VAL A 10 2.37 -21.01 3.16
N TRP A 11 1.20 -21.62 3.21
CA TRP A 11 0.02 -21.13 2.51
C TRP A 11 -0.54 -19.85 3.13
N ILE A 12 -0.47 -19.73 4.46
CA ILE A 12 -0.84 -18.48 5.16
C ILE A 12 0.10 -17.35 4.78
N LEU A 13 1.40 -17.62 4.75
CA LEU A 13 2.43 -16.64 4.39
C LEU A 13 2.30 -16.22 2.92
N LEU A 14 2.03 -17.17 2.02
CA LEU A 14 1.75 -16.90 0.62
C LEU A 14 0.48 -16.06 0.45
N GLY A 15 -0.59 -16.38 1.19
CA GLY A 15 -1.84 -15.62 1.18
C GLY A 15 -1.64 -14.18 1.66
N LEU A 16 -0.88 -13.97 2.73
CA LEU A 16 -0.51 -12.64 3.23
C LEU A 16 0.34 -11.85 2.22
N LEU A 17 1.29 -12.52 1.56
CA LEU A 17 2.10 -11.90 0.51
C LEU A 17 1.24 -11.48 -0.68
N VAL A 18 0.34 -12.35 -1.13
CA VAL A 18 -0.61 -12.04 -2.23
C VAL A 18 -1.51 -10.87 -1.83
N LEU A 19 -2.02 -10.85 -0.60
CA LEU A 19 -2.85 -9.76 -0.10
C LEU A 19 -2.07 -8.43 -0.07
N ALA A 20 -0.82 -8.44 0.41
CA ALA A 20 0.04 -7.26 0.47
C ALA A 20 0.37 -6.69 -0.91
N VAL A 21 0.44 -7.54 -1.94
CA VAL A 21 0.65 -7.11 -3.34
C VAL A 21 -0.66 -6.70 -4.00
N ALA A 22 -1.78 -7.36 -3.68
CA ALA A 22 -3.07 -7.10 -4.31
C ALA A 22 -3.68 -5.74 -3.87
N ILE A 23 -3.50 -5.34 -2.59
CA ILE A 23 -4.06 -4.08 -2.07
C ILE A 23 -3.60 -2.86 -2.87
N PRO A 24 -2.31 -2.61 -3.13
CA PRO A 24 -1.88 -1.44 -3.92
C PRO A 24 -2.30 -1.50 -5.38
N LEU A 25 -2.51 -2.72 -5.95
CA LEU A 25 -2.97 -2.86 -7.34
C LEU A 25 -4.45 -2.50 -7.51
N THR A 26 -5.27 -2.69 -6.49
CA THR A 26 -6.71 -2.34 -6.54
C THR A 26 -6.96 -0.85 -6.25
N THR A 27 -6.00 -0.16 -5.63
CA THR A 27 -6.07 1.30 -5.41
C THR A 27 -5.52 2.10 -6.59
N SER A 28 -4.98 1.45 -7.63
CA SER A 28 -4.57 2.11 -8.88
C SER A 28 -5.79 2.76 -9.53
N GLN A 29 -5.72 4.07 -9.70
CA GLN A 29 -6.78 4.88 -10.34
C GLN A 29 -6.81 4.60 -11.84
N SER A 30 -7.44 3.49 -12.18
CA SER A 30 -7.59 3.06 -13.56
C SER A 30 -8.40 4.09 -14.35
N GLY A 31 -7.75 4.79 -15.27
CA GLY A 31 -8.41 5.61 -16.27
C GLY A 31 -8.28 7.13 -16.12
N ARG A 32 -7.70 7.64 -15.00
CA ARG A 32 -7.50 9.08 -14.80
C ARG A 32 -6.07 9.48 -15.10
N THR A 33 -5.90 10.60 -15.82
CA THR A 33 -4.57 11.12 -16.15
C THR A 33 -4.18 12.22 -15.17
N MET A 34 -2.97 12.15 -14.64
CA MET A 34 -2.40 13.17 -13.79
C MET A 34 -2.02 14.40 -14.64
N VAL A 35 -2.43 15.58 -14.18
CA VAL A 35 -2.01 16.86 -14.73
C VAL A 35 -1.31 17.70 -13.66
N ASP A 36 -0.56 18.70 -14.08
CA ASP A 36 0.08 19.62 -13.16
C ASP A 36 -0.96 20.46 -12.41
N THR A 37 -0.62 20.90 -11.18
CA THR A 37 -1.52 21.70 -10.33
C THR A 37 -2.00 22.97 -11.01
N ASN A 38 -1.11 23.67 -11.75
CA ASN A 38 -1.45 24.87 -12.48
C ASN A 38 -2.44 24.59 -13.62
N VAL A 39 -2.31 23.46 -14.30
CA VAL A 39 -3.23 23.02 -15.36
C VAL A 39 -4.59 22.68 -14.75
N GLY A 40 -4.62 21.90 -13.67
CA GLY A 40 -5.85 21.57 -12.98
C GLY A 40 -6.61 22.79 -12.48
N MET A 41 -5.90 23.76 -11.90
CA MET A 41 -6.47 25.03 -11.46
C MET A 41 -6.97 25.87 -12.64
N ALA A 42 -6.30 25.86 -13.79
CA ALA A 42 -6.76 26.56 -14.99
C ALA A 42 -8.04 25.91 -15.56
N LEU A 43 -8.12 24.57 -15.54
CA LEU A 43 -9.32 23.82 -15.98
C LEU A 43 -10.56 24.15 -15.15
N LEU A 44 -10.40 24.40 -13.84
CA LEU A 44 -11.48 24.89 -12.98
C LEU A 44 -11.87 26.31 -13.33
N LYS A 45 -10.91 27.23 -13.41
CA LYS A 45 -11.15 28.66 -13.69
C LYS A 45 -11.75 28.93 -15.08
N ASP A 46 -11.41 28.10 -16.06
CA ASP A 46 -11.90 28.19 -17.45
C ASP A 46 -13.25 27.45 -17.63
N ASP A 47 -13.91 27.00 -16.56
CA ASP A 47 -15.18 26.27 -16.57
C ASP A 47 -15.17 25.00 -17.47
N LYS A 48 -14.00 24.41 -17.67
CA LYS A 48 -13.84 23.19 -18.47
C LYS A 48 -14.20 21.92 -17.73
N ALA A 49 -14.28 21.99 -16.39
CA ALA A 49 -14.70 20.88 -15.56
C ALA A 49 -16.23 20.82 -15.48
N ALA A 50 -16.79 19.61 -15.61
CA ALA A 50 -18.19 19.35 -15.34
C ALA A 50 -18.41 18.94 -13.88
N GLN A 51 -17.50 18.14 -13.34
CA GLN A 51 -17.57 17.67 -11.96
C GLN A 51 -16.20 17.73 -11.30
N ALA A 52 -16.18 18.01 -10.02
CA ALA A 52 -15.01 17.98 -9.18
C ALA A 52 -15.22 17.10 -7.96
N ARG A 53 -14.17 16.39 -7.53
CA ARG A 53 -14.14 15.63 -6.30
C ARG A 53 -12.85 15.99 -5.55
N VAL A 54 -13.01 16.63 -4.42
CA VAL A 54 -11.89 16.99 -3.54
C VAL A 54 -11.63 15.85 -2.58
N VAL A 55 -10.48 15.21 -2.68
CA VAL A 55 -10.04 14.11 -1.81
C VAL A 55 -9.05 14.67 -0.81
N ASP A 56 -9.54 15.08 0.35
CA ASP A 56 -8.74 15.79 1.37
C ASP A 56 -7.61 14.90 1.90
N GLY A 57 -7.86 13.61 2.11
CA GLY A 57 -6.86 12.67 2.61
C GLY A 57 -5.64 12.49 1.72
N ASP A 58 -5.82 12.62 0.41
CA ASP A 58 -4.76 12.49 -0.59
C ASP A 58 -4.25 13.84 -1.08
N GLN A 59 -4.85 14.96 -0.63
CA GLN A 59 -4.60 16.31 -1.14
C GLN A 59 -4.71 16.36 -2.67
N ARG A 60 -5.78 15.81 -3.19
CA ARG A 60 -6.01 15.61 -4.61
C ARG A 60 -7.38 16.11 -5.01
N VAL A 61 -7.46 16.64 -6.23
CA VAL A 61 -8.73 16.95 -6.88
C VAL A 61 -8.86 16.10 -8.13
N ASP A 62 -9.95 15.34 -8.20
CA ASP A 62 -10.35 14.60 -9.38
C ASP A 62 -11.34 15.45 -10.16
N LEU A 63 -11.09 15.67 -11.45
CA LEU A 63 -11.95 16.42 -12.36
C LEU A 63 -12.50 15.52 -13.45
N THR A 64 -13.79 15.67 -13.71
CA THR A 64 -14.41 15.16 -14.93
C THR A 64 -14.66 16.35 -15.84
N LEU A 65 -14.02 16.36 -17.01
CA LEU A 65 -14.08 17.48 -17.96
C LEU A 65 -15.27 17.35 -18.90
N ARG A 66 -15.78 18.51 -19.35
CA ARG A 66 -16.85 18.58 -20.37
C ARG A 66 -16.37 18.02 -21.71
N GLU A 67 -15.12 18.33 -22.08
CA GLU A 67 -14.48 17.85 -23.29
C GLU A 67 -13.12 17.21 -22.96
N PRO A 68 -12.64 16.27 -23.81
CA PRO A 68 -11.32 15.67 -23.60
C PRO A 68 -10.22 16.74 -23.63
N TYR A 69 -9.36 16.72 -22.63
CA TYR A 69 -8.23 17.64 -22.55
C TYR A 69 -7.06 17.14 -23.39
N LYS A 70 -6.56 18.00 -24.26
CA LYS A 70 -5.38 17.71 -25.09
C LYS A 70 -4.23 18.59 -24.63
N GLN A 71 -3.10 17.99 -24.39
CA GLN A 71 -1.84 18.66 -24.08
C GLN A 71 -0.74 18.09 -24.98
N ASP A 72 -0.03 18.96 -25.71
CA ASP A 72 1.09 18.59 -26.60
C ASP A 72 0.73 17.42 -27.56
N ASP A 73 -0.43 17.51 -28.23
CA ASP A 73 -0.99 16.48 -29.12
C ASP A 73 -1.34 15.13 -28.44
N ARG A 74 -1.26 15.04 -27.12
CA ARG A 74 -1.73 13.89 -26.35
C ARG A 74 -3.14 14.13 -25.87
N ASP A 75 -4.03 13.19 -26.17
CA ASP A 75 -5.37 13.15 -25.60
C ASP A 75 -5.27 12.56 -24.19
N LEU A 76 -5.50 13.38 -23.19
CA LEU A 76 -5.48 12.98 -21.78
C LEU A 76 -6.86 12.49 -21.28
N GLY A 77 -7.85 12.48 -22.17
CA GLY A 77 -9.20 12.06 -21.85
C GLY A 77 -10.02 13.11 -21.09
N LYS A 78 -11.15 12.66 -20.56
CA LYS A 78 -12.07 13.53 -19.77
C LYS A 78 -11.82 13.44 -18.27
N GLU A 79 -11.16 12.40 -17.81
CA GLU A 79 -10.91 12.21 -16.39
C GLU A 79 -9.46 12.53 -16.05
N VAL A 80 -9.26 13.64 -15.35
CA VAL A 80 -7.95 14.10 -14.93
C VAL A 80 -7.92 14.33 -13.43
N TYR A 81 -6.74 14.32 -12.84
CA TYR A 81 -6.56 14.67 -11.45
C TYR A 81 -5.26 15.41 -11.23
N PHE A 82 -5.21 16.20 -10.17
CA PHE A 82 -4.01 16.88 -9.75
C PHE A 82 -3.87 16.88 -8.23
N TYR A 83 -2.63 17.00 -7.78
CA TYR A 83 -2.34 17.14 -6.35
C TYR A 83 -2.12 18.60 -5.99
N PHE A 84 -2.40 18.94 -4.74
CA PHE A 84 -2.13 20.27 -4.21
C PHE A 84 -1.43 20.18 -2.86
N ALA A 85 -0.59 21.18 -2.54
CA ALA A 85 -0.01 21.27 -1.20
C ALA A 85 -1.08 21.75 -0.22
N SER A 86 -1.04 21.24 1.03
CA SER A 86 -1.99 21.64 2.10
C SER A 86 -2.08 23.15 2.30
N ALA A 87 -0.99 23.87 2.08
CA ALA A 87 -0.97 25.36 2.11
C ALA A 87 -1.85 26.02 1.04
N ARG A 88 -2.23 25.29 -0.02
CA ARG A 88 -3.11 25.76 -1.11
C ARG A 88 -4.54 25.22 -1.01
N ALA A 89 -4.88 24.52 0.06
CA ALA A 89 -6.20 23.91 0.22
C ALA A 89 -7.32 24.96 0.09
N THR A 90 -7.17 26.12 0.70
CA THR A 90 -8.16 27.21 0.61
C THR A 90 -8.31 27.71 -0.82
N ASP A 91 -7.20 27.89 -1.56
CA ASP A 91 -7.25 28.35 -2.94
C ASP A 91 -7.96 27.33 -3.84
N VAL A 92 -7.75 26.03 -3.58
CA VAL A 92 -8.36 24.95 -4.35
C VAL A 92 -9.87 24.89 -4.06
N VAL A 93 -10.26 24.94 -2.81
CA VAL A 93 -11.69 24.95 -2.42
C VAL A 93 -12.39 26.16 -3.03
N THR A 94 -11.81 27.35 -2.91
CA THR A 94 -12.36 28.56 -3.53
C THR A 94 -12.49 28.40 -5.06
N ALA A 95 -11.48 27.82 -5.71
CA ALA A 95 -11.55 27.60 -7.17
C ALA A 95 -12.63 26.60 -7.57
N VAL A 96 -12.90 25.58 -6.73
CA VAL A 96 -14.00 24.63 -6.95
C VAL A 96 -15.35 25.33 -6.74
N ASP A 97 -15.49 26.12 -5.67
CA ASP A 97 -16.75 26.83 -5.35
C ASP A 97 -17.09 27.91 -6.39
N ASP A 98 -16.07 28.58 -6.93
CA ASP A 98 -16.24 29.65 -7.94
C ASP A 98 -16.45 29.10 -9.36
N SER A 99 -16.19 27.81 -9.59
CA SER A 99 -16.30 27.20 -10.93
C SER A 99 -17.74 26.83 -11.25
N ALA A 100 -18.13 26.96 -12.53
CA ALA A 100 -19.46 26.55 -13.02
C ALA A 100 -19.58 25.02 -13.18
N LEU A 101 -19.46 24.29 -12.07
CA LEU A 101 -19.59 22.85 -12.02
C LEU A 101 -21.04 22.40 -12.01
N ASP A 102 -21.33 21.28 -12.66
CA ASP A 102 -22.64 20.60 -12.55
C ASP A 102 -22.82 19.94 -11.17
N GLY A 103 -21.71 19.68 -10.46
CA GLY A 103 -21.69 19.19 -9.09
C GLY A 103 -20.27 18.97 -8.58
N TYR A 104 -20.12 19.05 -7.26
CA TYR A 104 -18.87 18.68 -6.62
C TYR A 104 -19.12 17.85 -5.35
N THR A 105 -18.12 17.11 -4.93
CA THR A 105 -18.17 16.26 -3.75
C THR A 105 -16.86 16.36 -2.99
N ASP A 106 -16.96 16.55 -1.68
CA ASP A 106 -15.82 16.47 -0.77
C ASP A 106 -15.72 15.06 -0.17
N GLU A 107 -14.57 14.45 -0.28
CA GLU A 107 -14.25 13.21 0.39
C GLU A 107 -13.32 13.51 1.57
N PRO A 108 -13.87 13.63 2.79
CA PRO A 108 -13.07 13.94 3.97
C PRO A 108 -12.12 12.78 4.31
N VAL A 109 -11.05 13.10 5.03
CA VAL A 109 -10.12 12.11 5.56
C VAL A 109 -10.88 11.09 6.42
N ARG A 110 -11.08 9.90 5.89
CA ARG A 110 -11.59 8.77 6.67
C ARG A 110 -10.41 8.06 7.30
N SER A 111 -10.10 8.37 8.55
CA SER A 111 -9.12 7.62 9.31
C SER A 111 -9.62 6.20 9.54
N ASN A 112 -9.19 5.28 8.70
CA ASN A 112 -9.44 3.87 8.92
C ASN A 112 -8.37 3.33 9.88
N TRP A 113 -8.52 3.66 11.17
CA TRP A 113 -7.57 3.30 12.24
C TRP A 113 -7.21 1.81 12.21
N PHE A 114 -8.18 0.97 11.82
CA PHE A 114 -7.99 -0.48 11.74
C PHE A 114 -7.01 -0.87 10.60
N LEU A 115 -7.14 -0.26 9.42
CA LEU A 115 -6.20 -0.47 8.31
C LEU A 115 -4.80 0.06 8.62
N SER A 116 -4.73 1.21 9.29
CA SER A 116 -3.45 1.77 9.75
C SER A 116 -2.78 0.87 10.77
N LEU A 117 -3.56 0.34 11.75
CA LEU A 117 -3.07 -0.61 12.73
C LEU A 117 -2.60 -1.91 12.06
N LEU A 118 -3.38 -2.43 11.11
CA LEU A 118 -3.03 -3.64 10.38
C LEU A 118 -1.74 -3.44 9.59
N GLY A 119 -1.60 -2.32 8.88
CA GLY A 119 -0.38 -1.96 8.13
C GLY A 119 0.85 -1.88 9.04
N PHE A 120 0.69 -1.33 10.25
CA PHE A 120 1.75 -1.29 11.24
C PHE A 120 2.10 -2.69 11.80
N MET A 121 1.12 -3.56 12.01
CA MET A 121 1.34 -4.90 12.56
C MET A 121 1.96 -5.90 11.58
N VAL A 122 1.73 -5.75 10.26
CA VAL A 122 2.22 -6.67 9.23
C VAL A 122 3.75 -6.91 9.32
N PRO A 123 4.63 -5.88 9.39
CA PRO A 123 6.06 -6.11 9.50
C PRO A 123 6.45 -6.86 10.78
N PHE A 124 5.79 -6.59 11.90
CA PHE A 124 6.05 -7.31 13.15
C PHE A 124 5.63 -8.77 13.07
N LEU A 125 4.50 -9.07 12.45
CA LEU A 125 4.05 -10.44 12.21
C LEU A 125 5.03 -11.20 11.31
N LEU A 126 5.55 -10.56 10.27
CA LEU A 126 6.56 -11.15 9.39
C LEU A 126 7.85 -11.45 10.14
N ILE A 127 8.33 -10.55 10.98
CA ILE A 127 9.51 -10.74 11.83
C ILE A 127 9.25 -11.88 12.82
N ALA A 128 8.13 -11.90 13.50
CA ALA A 128 7.76 -12.95 14.44
C ALA A 128 7.69 -14.34 13.77
N LEU A 129 7.10 -14.42 12.58
CA LEU A 129 7.06 -15.64 11.77
C LEU A 129 8.46 -16.08 11.33
N LEU A 130 9.32 -15.14 10.94
CA LEU A 130 10.70 -15.42 10.59
C LEU A 130 11.48 -16.00 11.80
N PHE A 131 11.36 -15.37 12.97
CA PHE A 131 11.96 -15.85 14.22
C PHE A 131 11.45 -17.24 14.59
N TRP A 132 10.14 -17.45 14.54
CA TRP A 132 9.55 -18.75 14.83
C TRP A 132 10.05 -19.82 13.85
N PHE A 133 10.17 -19.48 12.57
CA PHE A 133 10.72 -20.38 11.55
C PHE A 133 12.19 -20.73 11.81
N LEU A 134 13.02 -19.75 12.16
CA LEU A 134 14.44 -19.95 12.50
C LEU A 134 14.57 -20.83 13.77
N MET A 135 13.82 -20.53 14.84
CA MET A 135 13.83 -21.31 16.06
C MET A 135 13.35 -22.76 15.84
N SER A 136 12.33 -22.96 15.02
CA SER A 136 11.84 -24.30 14.67
C SER A 136 12.88 -25.13 13.92
N ARG A 137 13.78 -24.47 13.18
CA ARG A 137 14.90 -25.17 12.53
C ARG A 137 16.06 -25.43 13.48
N MET A 138 16.31 -24.57 14.45
CA MET A 138 17.41 -24.74 15.41
C MET A 138 17.11 -25.84 16.42
N GLN A 139 15.87 -26.10 16.80
CA GLN A 139 15.49 -27.15 17.73
C GLN A 139 15.69 -28.57 17.17
N GLY A 140 15.80 -28.73 15.83
CA GLY A 140 16.10 -30.06 15.24
C GLY A 140 17.58 -30.47 15.27
N GLY A 141 18.52 -29.58 15.62
CA GLY A 141 19.95 -29.80 15.58
C GLY A 141 20.65 -29.96 16.94
N GLY A 142 19.98 -29.56 18.04
CA GLY A 142 20.61 -29.53 19.37
C GLY A 142 20.89 -30.87 20.03
N GLY A 143 20.25 -31.95 19.58
CA GLY A 143 20.45 -33.29 20.15
C GLY A 143 21.80 -33.96 19.85
N LYS A 144 22.49 -33.52 18.81
CA LYS A 144 23.78 -34.14 18.43
C LYS A 144 25.02 -33.49 19.06
N VAL A 145 24.90 -32.27 19.56
CA VAL A 145 26.05 -31.57 20.17
C VAL A 145 26.31 -31.99 21.61
N MET A 146 25.30 -32.49 22.33
CA MET A 146 25.47 -32.99 23.70
C MET A 146 26.03 -34.42 23.79
N GLN A 147 26.22 -35.09 22.66
CA GLN A 147 26.73 -36.47 22.65
C GLN A 147 28.27 -36.57 22.63
N PHE A 148 28.95 -35.44 22.43
CA PHE A 148 30.43 -35.40 22.43
C PHE A 148 31.08 -35.40 23.82
N GLY A 149 30.29 -35.22 24.89
CA GLY A 149 30.80 -35.21 26.27
C GLY A 149 30.81 -36.57 27.01
N LYS A 150 30.28 -37.65 26.42
CA LYS A 150 30.30 -38.95 27.06
C LYS A 150 31.59 -39.71 26.71
N SER A 151 32.69 -39.35 27.35
CA SER A 151 33.89 -40.14 27.40
C SER A 151 33.56 -41.48 28.03
N ARG A 152 33.74 -42.59 27.27
CA ARG A 152 33.72 -43.94 27.81
C ARG A 152 35.02 -44.19 28.58
N ALA A 153 35.03 -43.86 29.85
CA ALA A 153 36.07 -44.33 30.75
C ALA A 153 35.96 -45.86 30.88
N LYS A 154 36.87 -46.58 30.28
CA LYS A 154 37.00 -48.04 30.43
C LYS A 154 37.81 -48.29 31.71
N LEU A 155 37.12 -48.76 32.75
CA LEU A 155 37.78 -49.23 33.95
C LEU A 155 38.57 -50.49 33.57
N ILE A 156 39.88 -50.45 33.70
CA ILE A 156 40.79 -51.60 33.61
C ILE A 156 40.89 -52.16 35.02
N ASN A 157 40.27 -53.32 35.29
CA ASN A 157 40.56 -54.06 36.45
C ASN A 157 41.95 -54.70 36.30
N LYS A 158 42.79 -54.42 37.24
CA LYS A 158 44.11 -55.04 37.41
C LYS A 158 44.00 -56.09 38.51
N ASP A 159 44.07 -57.36 38.11
CA ASP A 159 44.37 -58.48 39.00
C ASP A 159 45.85 -58.52 39.29
#